data_02244c5e6dcc2de1166cd3317e42afd2
#
_entry.id   02244c5e6dcc2de1166cd3317e42afd2
#
_cell.length_a   1.000
_cell.length_b   1.000
_cell.length_c   1.000
_cell.angle_alpha   90.00
_cell.angle_beta   90.00
_cell.angle_gamma   90.00
#
_symmetry.space_group_name_H-M   'P 1'
#
loop_
_entity.id
_entity.type
_entity.pdbx_description
1 polymer ?
#
loop_
_entity_poly.entity_id
_entity_poly.type
_entity_poly.pdbx_seq_one_letter_code
_entity_poly.pdbx_strand_id
1 'polypeptide(L)'
;MLHSKTLDMSFSGLKTAVLTAVTNAPDAGDPTFRRNLARGFVDALVEVLVTKAVKAMKMTGIKRLVVAGGVSANKQLREGLIKAAERRGARVYFPPVSLCTDNGAMIAVAGLYRLENMSDAQRISATRRLGFVAKPRWPLTQASDPDTQ
;
A
#
# COMPACT_ATOMS: atom_id res chain seq x y z
N MET A 1 -6.44 -16.59 -5.54
CA MET A 1 -6.46 -15.34 -4.76
C MET A 1 -7.77 -14.56 -4.85
N LEU A 2 -8.27 -14.24 -6.03
CA LEU A 2 -9.54 -13.52 -6.24
C LEU A 2 -10.72 -14.15 -5.48
N HIS A 3 -10.83 -15.46 -5.50
CA HIS A 3 -11.94 -16.24 -4.91
C HIS A 3 -11.67 -16.71 -3.47
N SER A 4 -10.53 -16.36 -2.86
CA SER A 4 -10.27 -16.76 -1.48
C SER A 4 -11.23 -16.07 -0.52
N LYS A 5 -11.62 -16.75 0.56
CA LYS A 5 -12.51 -16.18 1.58
C LYS A 5 -11.83 -15.10 2.43
N THR A 6 -10.51 -15.07 2.48
CA THR A 6 -9.71 -14.10 3.25
C THR A 6 -9.51 -12.79 2.51
N LEU A 7 -9.03 -11.76 3.20
CA LEU A 7 -8.59 -10.49 2.63
C LEU A 7 -7.10 -10.49 2.26
N ASP A 8 -6.40 -11.60 2.53
CA ASP A 8 -4.98 -11.72 2.24
C ASP A 8 -4.69 -11.55 0.75
N MET A 9 -3.58 -10.92 0.46
CA MET A 9 -3.06 -10.67 -0.88
C MET A 9 -1.66 -11.24 -0.99
N SER A 10 -1.35 -11.89 -2.11
CA SER A 10 0.00 -12.35 -2.44
C SER A 10 0.27 -12.04 -3.91
N PHE A 11 1.35 -11.33 -4.16
CA PHE A 11 1.80 -10.99 -5.51
C PHE A 11 2.99 -11.83 -5.96
N SER A 12 3.53 -12.69 -5.10
CA SER A 12 4.62 -13.62 -5.45
C SER A 12 4.22 -14.58 -6.56
N GLY A 13 3.01 -15.14 -6.50
CA GLY A 13 2.48 -16.00 -7.55
C GLY A 13 2.31 -15.29 -8.90
N LEU A 14 1.86 -14.02 -8.87
CA LEU A 14 1.75 -13.21 -10.07
C LEU A 14 3.13 -12.91 -10.69
N LYS A 15 4.12 -12.61 -9.86
CA LYS A 15 5.52 -12.44 -10.30
C LYS A 15 6.06 -13.72 -10.97
N THR A 16 5.82 -14.87 -10.36
CA THR A 16 6.25 -16.18 -10.92
C THR A 16 5.54 -16.45 -12.25
N ALA A 17 4.24 -16.17 -12.35
CA ALA A 17 3.50 -16.36 -13.61
C ALA A 17 4.06 -15.49 -14.75
N VAL A 18 4.43 -14.23 -14.47
CA VAL A 18 5.09 -13.35 -15.45
C VAL A 18 6.45 -13.92 -15.85
N LEU A 19 7.25 -14.36 -14.89
CA LEU A 19 8.55 -14.98 -15.18
C LEU A 19 8.39 -16.21 -16.09
N THR A 20 7.46 -17.09 -15.75
CA THR A 20 7.16 -18.28 -16.55
C THR A 20 6.69 -17.92 -17.97
N ALA A 21 5.84 -16.91 -18.10
CA ALA A 21 5.36 -16.43 -19.40
C ALA A 21 6.52 -15.91 -20.26
N VAL A 22 7.46 -15.17 -19.67
CA VAL A 22 8.65 -14.65 -20.37
C VAL A 22 9.60 -15.81 -20.75
N THR A 23 9.84 -16.75 -19.83
CA THR A 23 10.76 -17.87 -20.07
C THR A 23 10.26 -18.80 -21.17
N ASN A 24 8.94 -19.01 -21.26
CA ASN A 24 8.34 -19.92 -22.23
C ASN A 24 7.96 -19.26 -23.57
N ALA A 25 8.08 -17.93 -23.66
CA ALA A 25 7.75 -17.22 -24.89
C ALA A 25 8.85 -17.42 -25.95
N PRO A 26 8.52 -17.87 -27.16
CA PRO A 26 9.48 -17.98 -28.24
C PRO A 26 10.07 -16.60 -28.63
N ASP A 27 9.29 -15.55 -28.48
CA ASP A 27 9.65 -14.17 -28.82
C ASP A 27 9.65 -13.24 -27.60
N ALA A 28 10.28 -13.65 -26.50
CA ALA A 28 10.36 -12.84 -25.26
C ALA A 28 10.99 -11.44 -25.50
N GLY A 29 11.71 -11.25 -26.61
CA GLY A 29 12.27 -9.96 -27.06
C GLY A 29 11.27 -9.05 -27.76
N ASP A 30 10.15 -9.58 -28.28
CA ASP A 30 9.17 -8.78 -29.02
C ASP A 30 8.56 -7.65 -28.17
N PRO A 31 8.64 -6.40 -28.63
CA PRO A 31 8.06 -5.27 -27.92
C PRO A 31 6.55 -5.37 -27.72
N THR A 32 5.82 -6.04 -28.63
CA THR A 32 4.38 -6.20 -28.54
C THR A 32 4.03 -7.22 -27.47
N PHE A 33 4.74 -8.36 -27.45
CA PHE A 33 4.60 -9.34 -26.37
C PHE A 33 4.84 -8.70 -24.99
N ARG A 34 5.94 -7.95 -24.85
CA ARG A 34 6.27 -7.27 -23.59
C ARG A 34 5.22 -6.27 -23.15
N ARG A 35 4.69 -5.45 -24.07
CA ARG A 35 3.60 -4.51 -23.78
C ARG A 35 2.34 -5.23 -23.33
N ASN A 36 1.95 -6.29 -24.02
CA ASN A 36 0.75 -7.06 -23.70
C ASN A 36 0.89 -7.76 -22.34
N LEU A 37 2.06 -8.34 -22.07
CA LEU A 37 2.33 -8.98 -20.78
C LEU A 37 2.32 -7.96 -19.64
N ALA A 38 2.95 -6.80 -19.82
CA ALA A 38 2.93 -5.72 -18.83
C ALA A 38 1.51 -5.21 -18.57
N ARG A 39 0.69 -5.08 -19.62
CA ARG A 39 -0.71 -4.71 -19.49
C ARG A 39 -1.49 -5.76 -18.72
N GLY A 40 -1.38 -7.03 -19.07
CA GLY A 40 -2.04 -8.12 -18.38
C GLY A 40 -1.64 -8.22 -16.89
N PHE A 41 -0.36 -7.95 -16.58
CA PHE A 41 0.11 -7.89 -15.21
C PHE A 41 -0.57 -6.77 -14.41
N VAL A 42 -0.64 -5.56 -14.97
CA VAL A 42 -1.29 -4.42 -14.31
C VAL A 42 -2.78 -4.68 -14.13
N ASP A 43 -3.46 -5.20 -15.16
CA ASP A 43 -4.89 -5.52 -15.10
C ASP A 43 -5.18 -6.54 -13.99
N ALA A 44 -4.40 -7.62 -13.89
CA ALA A 44 -4.55 -8.64 -12.85
C ALA A 44 -4.28 -8.09 -11.44
N LEU A 45 -3.26 -7.23 -11.30
CA LEU A 45 -2.94 -6.57 -10.03
C LEU A 45 -4.10 -5.67 -9.58
N VAL A 46 -4.59 -4.84 -10.48
CA VAL A 46 -5.70 -3.90 -10.19
C VAL A 46 -6.97 -4.67 -9.85
N GLU A 47 -7.29 -5.73 -10.57
CA GLU A 47 -8.46 -6.56 -10.31
C GLU A 47 -8.43 -7.16 -8.90
N VAL A 48 -7.29 -7.72 -8.48
CA VAL A 48 -7.12 -8.27 -7.12
C VAL A 48 -7.30 -7.19 -6.07
N LEU A 49 -6.63 -6.04 -6.21
CA LEU A 49 -6.68 -4.96 -5.24
C LEU A 49 -8.09 -4.38 -5.11
N VAL A 50 -8.76 -4.11 -6.22
CA VAL A 50 -10.13 -3.58 -6.23
C VAL A 50 -11.10 -4.59 -5.61
N THR A 51 -11.02 -5.86 -6.00
CA THR A 51 -11.90 -6.91 -5.48
C THR A 51 -11.75 -7.09 -3.96
N LYS A 52 -10.51 -7.11 -3.47
CA LYS A 52 -10.23 -7.25 -2.03
C LYS A 52 -10.65 -6.02 -1.23
N ALA A 53 -10.40 -4.81 -1.74
CA ALA A 53 -10.84 -3.58 -1.11
C ALA A 53 -12.38 -3.52 -0.99
N VAL A 54 -13.07 -3.86 -2.06
CA VAL A 54 -14.54 -3.95 -2.08
C VAL A 54 -15.05 -4.99 -1.09
N LYS A 55 -14.41 -6.15 -1.02
CA LYS A 55 -14.74 -7.20 -0.05
C LYS A 55 -14.55 -6.71 1.38
N ALA A 56 -13.45 -6.02 1.67
CA ALA A 56 -13.18 -5.44 2.98
C ALA A 56 -14.26 -4.44 3.39
N MET A 57 -14.60 -3.50 2.50
CA MET A 57 -15.69 -2.53 2.75
C MET A 57 -17.04 -3.24 3.00
N LYS A 58 -17.33 -4.33 2.27
CA LYS A 58 -18.56 -5.10 2.49
C LYS A 58 -18.57 -5.81 3.84
N MET A 59 -17.44 -6.40 4.25
CA MET A 59 -17.32 -7.13 5.51
C MET A 59 -17.40 -6.23 6.72
N THR A 60 -16.85 -5.01 6.64
CA THR A 60 -16.78 -4.05 7.75
C THR A 60 -17.97 -3.09 7.79
N GLY A 61 -18.73 -2.95 6.71
CA GLY A 61 -19.76 -1.92 6.57
C GLY A 61 -19.22 -0.50 6.43
N ILE A 62 -17.88 -0.32 6.45
CA ILE A 62 -17.23 1.00 6.39
C ILE A 62 -17.29 1.54 4.96
N LYS A 63 -17.78 2.79 4.82
CA LYS A 63 -17.96 3.48 3.54
C LYS A 63 -16.83 4.48 3.21
N ARG A 64 -15.72 4.43 3.93
CA ARG A 64 -14.54 5.28 3.70
C ARG A 64 -13.32 4.38 3.54
N LEU A 65 -12.64 4.50 2.40
CA LEU A 65 -11.42 3.76 2.10
C LEU A 65 -10.28 4.74 1.89
N VAL A 66 -9.19 4.57 2.62
CA VAL A 66 -7.93 5.30 2.40
C VAL A 66 -6.96 4.37 1.71
N VAL A 67 -6.36 4.84 0.62
CA VAL A 67 -5.40 4.08 -0.18
C VAL A 67 -4.10 4.87 -0.29
N ALA A 68 -3.03 4.34 0.27
CA ALA A 68 -1.71 4.99 0.34
C ALA A 68 -0.61 4.03 -0.13
N GLY A 69 0.63 4.53 -0.21
CA GLY A 69 1.81 3.80 -0.67
C GLY A 69 2.02 3.89 -2.18
N GLY A 70 3.19 3.45 -2.68
CA GLY A 70 3.63 3.66 -4.06
C GLY A 70 2.65 3.17 -5.12
N VAL A 71 2.01 2.01 -4.91
CA VAL A 71 1.03 1.46 -5.86
C VAL A 71 -0.23 2.34 -5.97
N SER A 72 -0.54 3.15 -4.96
CA SER A 72 -1.66 4.09 -5.00
C SER A 72 -1.49 5.23 -6.02
N ALA A 73 -0.30 5.41 -6.59
CA ALA A 73 -0.07 6.32 -7.71
C ALA A 73 -0.62 5.77 -9.04
N ASN A 74 -0.90 4.47 -9.13
CA ASN A 74 -1.38 3.84 -10.36
C ASN A 74 -2.78 4.37 -10.73
N LYS A 75 -2.88 4.99 -11.90
CA LYS A 75 -4.11 5.64 -12.39
C LYS A 75 -5.26 4.65 -12.55
N GLN A 76 -5.00 3.48 -13.12
CA GLN A 76 -5.99 2.44 -13.35
C GLN A 76 -6.56 1.90 -12.03
N LEU A 77 -5.70 1.73 -11.00
CA LEU A 77 -6.15 1.34 -9.66
C LEU A 77 -7.05 2.41 -9.04
N ARG A 78 -6.67 3.69 -9.13
CA ARG A 78 -7.48 4.80 -8.62
C ARG A 78 -8.86 4.81 -9.25
N GLU A 79 -8.92 4.77 -10.57
CA GLU A 79 -10.19 4.75 -11.33
C GLU A 79 -11.05 3.54 -10.97
N GLY A 80 -10.44 2.35 -10.88
CA GLY A 80 -11.12 1.12 -10.49
C GLY A 80 -11.72 1.18 -9.09
N LEU A 81 -10.97 1.68 -8.12
CA LEU A 81 -11.44 1.83 -6.74
C LEU A 81 -12.54 2.89 -6.61
N ILE A 82 -12.40 4.04 -7.28
CA ILE A 82 -13.43 5.10 -7.27
C ILE A 82 -14.74 4.54 -7.80
N LYS A 83 -14.74 3.96 -9.02
CA LYS A 83 -15.94 3.37 -9.64
C LYS A 83 -16.57 2.27 -8.75
N ALA A 84 -15.74 1.44 -8.13
CA ALA A 84 -16.23 0.36 -7.29
C ALA A 84 -16.82 0.85 -5.96
N ALA A 85 -16.29 1.92 -5.39
CA ALA A 85 -16.80 2.55 -4.17
C ALA A 85 -18.09 3.32 -4.43
N GLU A 86 -18.17 4.11 -5.50
CA GLU A 86 -19.37 4.87 -5.90
C GLU A 86 -20.60 3.99 -6.03
N ARG A 87 -20.45 2.81 -6.66
CA ARG A 87 -21.54 1.81 -6.78
C ARG A 87 -22.07 1.33 -5.43
N ARG A 88 -21.39 1.65 -4.32
CA ARG A 88 -21.74 1.25 -2.95
C ARG A 88 -22.05 2.42 -2.03
N GLY A 89 -22.11 3.63 -2.57
CA GLY A 89 -22.26 4.84 -1.77
C GLY A 89 -21.09 5.05 -0.81
N ALA A 90 -19.88 4.60 -1.20
CA ALA A 90 -18.66 4.75 -0.44
C ALA A 90 -17.71 5.76 -1.10
N ARG A 91 -16.73 6.25 -0.34
CA ARG A 91 -15.72 7.22 -0.81
C ARG A 91 -14.31 6.64 -0.66
N VAL A 92 -13.45 6.96 -1.63
CA VAL A 92 -12.03 6.61 -1.61
C VAL A 92 -11.20 7.89 -1.50
N TYR A 93 -10.18 7.83 -0.67
CA TYR A 93 -9.24 8.93 -0.45
C TYR A 93 -7.84 8.47 -0.83
N PHE A 94 -7.14 9.32 -1.57
CA PHE A 94 -5.77 9.09 -2.01
C PHE A 94 -4.91 10.29 -1.65
N PRO A 95 -3.64 10.09 -1.31
CA PRO A 95 -2.71 11.21 -1.25
C PRO A 95 -2.45 11.78 -2.66
N PRO A 96 -1.94 13.01 -2.76
CA PRO A 96 -1.33 13.51 -4.00
C PRO A 96 -0.30 12.51 -4.53
N VAL A 97 -0.19 12.38 -5.86
CA VAL A 97 0.73 11.40 -6.49
C VAL A 97 2.17 11.59 -6.02
N SER A 98 2.61 12.83 -5.83
CA SER A 98 3.94 13.18 -5.33
C SER A 98 4.23 12.69 -3.91
N LEU A 99 3.20 12.35 -3.13
CA LEU A 99 3.31 11.85 -1.76
C LEU A 99 2.98 10.34 -1.65
N CYS A 100 2.79 9.65 -2.77
CA CYS A 100 2.50 8.21 -2.74
C CYS A 100 3.72 7.34 -2.46
N THR A 101 4.91 7.79 -2.85
CA THR A 101 6.18 7.10 -2.56
C THR A 101 6.75 7.57 -1.23
N ASP A 102 7.74 6.82 -0.72
CA ASP A 102 8.45 7.17 0.51
C ASP A 102 9.00 8.58 0.43
N ASN A 103 8.74 9.38 1.47
CA ASN A 103 9.18 10.77 1.52
C ASN A 103 9.35 11.24 2.97
N GLY A 104 10.19 12.27 3.17
CA GLY A 104 10.49 12.80 4.49
C GLY A 104 9.29 13.40 5.22
N ALA A 105 8.28 13.90 4.49
CA ALA A 105 7.08 14.47 5.12
C ALA A 105 6.27 13.43 5.88
N MET A 106 6.22 12.17 5.41
CA MET A 106 5.54 11.07 6.11
C MET A 106 6.19 10.82 7.47
N ILE A 107 7.51 10.82 7.52
CA ILE A 107 8.27 10.59 8.75
C ILE A 107 8.16 11.80 9.69
N ALA A 108 8.19 13.01 9.16
CA ALA A 108 8.02 14.23 9.94
C ALA A 108 6.64 14.28 10.61
N VAL A 109 5.57 13.93 9.89
CA VAL A 109 4.21 13.87 10.44
C VAL A 109 4.09 12.76 11.50
N ALA A 110 4.63 11.58 11.25
CA ALA A 110 4.65 10.49 12.22
C ALA A 110 5.42 10.89 13.50
N GLY A 111 6.55 11.58 13.34
CA GLY A 111 7.34 12.13 14.45
C GLY A 111 6.57 13.18 15.23
N LEU A 112 5.87 14.10 14.55
CA LEU A 112 5.04 15.12 15.20
C LEU A 112 3.95 14.49 16.06
N TYR A 113 3.15 13.58 15.50
CA TYR A 113 2.11 12.88 16.25
C TYR A 113 2.67 12.11 17.46
N ARG A 114 3.85 11.52 17.31
CA ARG A 114 4.51 10.84 18.42
C ARG A 114 4.90 11.83 19.53
N LEU A 115 5.50 12.97 19.18
CA LEU A 115 5.87 14.02 20.13
C LEU A 115 4.65 14.60 20.86
N GLU A 116 3.55 14.81 20.14
CA GLU A 116 2.30 15.32 20.74
C GLU A 116 1.70 14.38 21.78
N ASN A 117 1.90 13.07 21.61
CA ASN A 117 1.40 12.05 22.54
C ASN A 117 2.41 11.64 23.62
N MET A 118 3.59 12.25 23.67
CA MET A 118 4.58 12.04 24.75
C MET A 118 4.27 12.92 25.94
N SER A 119 4.51 12.39 27.15
CA SER A 119 4.60 13.19 28.38
C SER A 119 5.82 14.12 28.35
N ASP A 120 5.82 15.16 29.16
CA ASP A 120 6.96 16.09 29.23
C ASP A 120 8.25 15.39 29.65
N ALA A 121 8.17 14.42 30.57
CA ALA A 121 9.32 13.61 30.95
C ALA A 121 9.90 12.80 29.80
N GLN A 122 9.03 12.21 28.97
CA GLN A 122 9.46 11.45 27.78
C GLN A 122 10.06 12.36 26.71
N ARG A 123 9.50 13.57 26.49
CA ARG A 123 10.06 14.57 25.57
C ARG A 123 11.47 15.00 26.00
N ILE A 124 11.66 15.32 27.30
CA ILE A 124 12.97 15.68 27.85
C ILE A 124 13.97 14.53 27.69
N SER A 125 13.55 13.31 27.97
CA SER A 125 14.41 12.13 27.78
C SER A 125 14.80 11.93 26.31
N ALA A 126 13.86 12.09 25.38
CA ALA A 126 14.12 11.95 23.94
C ALA A 126 15.11 13.02 23.42
N THR A 127 15.02 14.27 23.89
CA THR A 127 15.94 15.35 23.49
C THR A 127 17.37 15.20 24.05
N ARG A 128 17.53 14.46 25.14
CA ARG A 128 18.85 14.20 25.72
C ARG A 128 19.63 13.06 25.05
N ARG A 129 18.95 12.26 24.23
CA ARG A 129 19.60 11.17 23.47
C ARG A 129 20.26 11.76 22.23
N LEU A 130 21.58 11.72 22.16
CA LEU A 130 22.39 12.23 21.06
C LEU A 130 22.50 11.24 19.88
N GLY A 131 22.01 10.01 20.03
CA GLY A 131 22.07 8.97 19.01
C GLY A 131 20.70 8.40 18.68
N PHE A 132 20.52 7.99 17.44
CA PHE A 132 19.34 7.26 16.99
C PHE A 132 19.75 6.13 16.05
N VAL A 133 18.92 5.09 16.00
CA VAL A 133 19.10 3.96 15.09
C VAL A 133 17.90 3.94 14.14
N ALA A 134 18.19 3.87 12.84
CA ALA A 134 17.15 3.67 11.85
C ALA A 134 16.56 2.25 11.96
N LYS A 135 15.25 2.14 12.12
CA LYS A 135 14.54 0.86 12.16
C LYS A 135 13.85 0.63 10.80
N PRO A 136 14.39 -0.25 9.93
CA PRO A 136 13.83 -0.50 8.60
C PRO A 136 12.47 -1.23 8.65
N ARG A 137 12.18 -1.89 9.76
CA ARG A 137 10.89 -2.53 10.04
C ARG A 137 10.47 -2.21 11.46
N TRP A 138 9.37 -1.50 11.60
CA TRP A 138 8.81 -1.16 12.90
C TRP A 138 7.38 -1.70 12.98
N PRO A 139 7.07 -2.68 13.83
CA PRO A 139 5.73 -3.20 14.01
C PRO A 139 4.75 -2.10 14.42
N LEU A 140 3.58 -2.04 13.80
CA LEU A 140 2.56 -1.04 14.13
C LEU A 140 2.12 -1.11 15.60
N THR A 141 2.12 -2.29 16.19
CA THR A 141 1.81 -2.50 17.61
C THR A 141 2.81 -1.84 18.56
N GLN A 142 4.03 -1.58 18.09
CA GLN A 142 5.08 -0.90 18.85
C GLN A 142 5.21 0.58 18.49
N ALA A 143 4.60 1.01 17.40
CA ALA A 143 4.73 2.39 16.92
C ALA A 143 3.99 3.39 17.84
N SER A 144 2.98 2.93 18.56
CA SER A 144 2.21 3.72 19.53
C SER A 144 2.81 3.75 20.93
N ASP A 145 3.80 2.88 21.22
CA ASP A 145 4.43 2.81 22.53
C ASP A 145 5.72 3.65 22.54
N PRO A 146 5.76 4.76 23.29
CA PRO A 146 6.92 5.63 23.36
C PRO A 146 8.14 4.98 24.05
N ASP A 147 7.94 3.91 24.81
CA ASP A 147 8.99 3.25 25.61
C ASP A 147 9.68 2.09 24.89
N THR A 148 9.24 1.71 23.68
CA THR A 148 9.83 0.65 22.86
C THR A 148 11.03 1.10 22.02
N GLN A 149 11.98 1.83 22.61
CA GLN A 149 13.25 2.16 21.94
C GLN A 149 14.43 1.42 22.55
#